data_1ebc1f08672a8398018b88d61f83f916
#
_entry.id   1ebc1f08672a8398018b88d61f83f916
#
_cell.length_a   1.000
_cell.length_b   1.000
_cell.length_c   1.000
_cell.angle_alpha   90.00
_cell.angle_beta   90.00
_cell.angle_gamma   90.00
#
_symmetry.space_group_name_H-M   'P 1'
#
loop_
_entity.id
_entity.type
_entity.pdbx_description
1 polymer ?
#
loop_
_entity_poly.entity_id
_entity_poly.type
_entity_poly.pdbx_seq_one_letter_code
_entity_poly.pdbx_strand_id
1 'polypeptide(L)'
;MNFSKQLEEVNKNRRAVGKTEVKMTNRHIEMLQILRDAPERPAIKYNSKYFENLFKVANITVLRIAQDLRDLNLIETKHQQYVLKEGFDEWDEIFDKDAKNQIVLIAGIKGLLQQYKDTPLFDNIEKLFYLFEPKIAKSSGLLSSARIAVPPQMKFNIKENNWDKILRAMEQNKKIKARYVAPWYKPEKNEIQRTLWPYQILLDNGTVYLFAHSEHYGKEYLYDINKFEGITITNEEFELPEDFDFTKRCKGGRLGAFSSDKVEKYEIEVSGFASYWIKDHKWADDQTFEELDEEDVIIRFSSCQFAKVKELVLSLGSGAKPLAPERLVNEWKKEVTAMFENMNR
;
A
#
# COMPACT_ATOMS: atom_id res chain seq x y z
N MET A 1 4.82 33.55 19.42
CA MET A 1 6.16 33.33 18.80
C MET A 1 6.09 31.97 18.09
N ASN A 2 6.39 31.91 16.80
CA ASN A 2 6.27 30.66 16.01
C ASN A 2 7.25 29.62 16.58
N PHE A 3 6.81 28.36 16.73
CA PHE A 3 7.59 27.26 17.33
C PHE A 3 8.96 27.08 16.68
N SER A 4 9.04 27.17 15.34
CA SER A 4 10.30 27.08 14.62
C SER A 4 11.32 28.14 15.04
N LYS A 5 10.89 29.38 15.28
CA LYS A 5 11.74 30.46 15.78
C LYS A 5 12.16 30.22 17.24
N GLN A 6 11.26 29.71 18.06
CA GLN A 6 11.55 29.37 19.45
C GLN A 6 12.57 28.24 19.56
N LEU A 7 12.44 27.20 18.73
CA LEU A 7 13.41 26.10 18.63
C LEU A 7 14.79 26.59 18.20
N GLU A 8 14.83 27.50 17.21
CA GLU A 8 16.08 28.09 16.71
C GLU A 8 16.76 28.92 17.78
N GLU A 9 16.00 29.77 18.52
CA GLU A 9 16.51 30.60 19.60
C GLU A 9 17.04 29.76 20.78
N VAL A 10 16.30 28.72 21.19
CA VAL A 10 16.75 27.78 22.23
C VAL A 10 18.04 27.07 21.81
N ASN A 11 18.12 26.62 20.55
CA ASN A 11 19.32 25.96 20.04
C ASN A 11 20.50 26.91 19.93
N LYS A 12 20.30 28.18 19.57
CA LYS A 12 21.32 29.21 19.59
C LYS A 12 21.87 29.43 21.02
N ASN A 13 20.98 29.52 22.00
CA ASN A 13 21.37 29.71 23.41
C ASN A 13 22.11 28.47 23.95
N ARG A 14 21.67 27.26 23.62
CA ARG A 14 22.36 26.02 24.01
C ARG A 14 23.77 25.92 23.41
N ARG A 15 23.92 26.25 22.13
CA ARG A 15 25.27 26.30 21.48
C ARG A 15 26.20 27.26 22.18
N ALA A 16 25.71 28.43 22.57
CA ALA A 16 26.50 29.45 23.26
C ALA A 16 27.06 28.96 24.61
N VAL A 17 26.41 28.00 25.27
CA VAL A 17 26.86 27.39 26.54
C VAL A 17 27.40 25.99 26.40
N GLY A 18 27.71 25.52 25.18
CA GLY A 18 28.29 24.20 24.91
C GLY A 18 27.36 23.02 25.12
N LYS A 19 26.03 23.24 25.14
CA LYS A 19 25.03 22.18 25.25
C LYS A 19 24.60 21.67 23.88
N THR A 20 24.20 20.39 23.84
CA THR A 20 23.62 19.76 22.65
C THR A 20 22.31 20.45 22.23
N GLU A 21 22.12 20.62 20.93
CA GLU A 21 20.88 21.15 20.38
C GLU A 21 19.69 20.24 20.67
N VAL A 22 18.52 20.86 20.86
CA VAL A 22 17.24 20.14 20.92
C VAL A 22 16.87 19.67 19.52
N LYS A 23 16.66 18.37 19.38
CA LYS A 23 16.07 17.76 18.17
C LYS A 23 14.77 17.10 18.59
N MET A 24 13.66 17.63 18.13
CA MET A 24 12.36 17.01 18.37
C MET A 24 12.33 15.61 17.75
N THR A 25 12.04 14.62 18.56
CA THR A 25 11.90 13.22 18.17
C THR A 25 10.45 12.78 18.40
N ASN A 26 10.07 11.63 17.84
CA ASN A 26 8.74 11.05 18.07
C ASN A 26 8.39 10.92 19.56
N ARG A 27 9.38 10.65 20.43
CA ARG A 27 9.17 10.55 21.88
C ARG A 27 8.85 11.90 22.55
N HIS A 28 9.42 13.00 22.06
CA HIS A 28 9.04 14.35 22.52
C HIS A 28 7.58 14.63 22.17
N ILE A 29 7.19 14.36 20.93
CA ILE A 29 5.83 14.54 20.43
C ILE A 29 4.84 13.66 21.20
N GLU A 30 5.15 12.39 21.39
CA GLU A 30 4.32 11.44 22.12
C GLU A 30 4.14 11.86 23.60
N MET A 31 5.21 12.34 24.26
CA MET A 31 5.11 12.87 25.61
C MET A 31 4.18 14.08 25.69
N LEU A 32 4.27 15.03 24.74
CA LEU A 32 3.39 16.18 24.68
C LEU A 32 1.92 15.78 24.41
N GLN A 33 1.67 14.81 23.52
CA GLN A 33 0.31 14.32 23.26
C GLN A 33 -0.34 13.71 24.50
N ILE A 34 0.41 12.89 25.23
CA ILE A 34 -0.06 12.28 26.46
C ILE A 34 -0.37 13.33 27.52
N LEU A 35 0.49 14.34 27.67
CA LEU A 35 0.28 15.44 28.63
C LEU A 35 -0.90 16.33 28.23
N ARG A 36 -1.19 16.49 26.95
CA ARG A 36 -2.38 17.20 26.47
C ARG A 36 -3.67 16.48 26.86
N ASP A 37 -3.66 15.16 26.79
CA ASP A 37 -4.82 14.32 27.12
C ASP A 37 -4.89 14.01 28.63
N ALA A 38 -3.90 14.47 29.43
CA ALA A 38 -3.81 14.23 30.88
C ALA A 38 -5.02 14.73 31.70
N PRO A 39 -5.65 15.88 31.39
CA PRO A 39 -6.82 16.36 32.13
C PRO A 39 -8.00 15.38 32.07
N GLU A 40 -8.10 14.56 31.03
CA GLU A 40 -9.15 13.55 30.88
C GLU A 40 -8.91 12.30 31.76
N ARG A 41 -7.70 12.16 32.36
CA ARG A 41 -7.28 10.99 33.14
C ARG A 41 -6.58 11.38 34.44
N PRO A 42 -7.27 12.05 35.38
CA PRO A 42 -6.65 12.64 36.57
C PRO A 42 -6.05 11.63 37.55
N ALA A 43 -6.40 10.35 37.46
CA ALA A 43 -5.86 9.30 38.33
C ALA A 43 -4.42 8.90 37.98
N ILE A 44 -3.91 9.28 36.82
CA ILE A 44 -2.57 8.89 36.32
C ILE A 44 -1.56 9.97 36.72
N LYS A 45 -0.44 9.54 37.34
CA LYS A 45 0.70 10.42 37.65
C LYS A 45 1.71 10.43 36.50
N TYR A 46 1.74 11.50 35.72
CA TYR A 46 2.63 11.66 34.58
C TYR A 46 4.02 12.15 35.01
N ASN A 47 4.81 11.26 35.61
CA ASN A 47 6.18 11.52 36.08
C ASN A 47 7.21 10.77 35.23
N SER A 48 8.51 10.91 35.59
CA SER A 48 9.57 10.24 34.84
C SER A 48 9.43 8.72 34.85
N LYS A 49 8.97 8.12 35.93
CA LYS A 49 8.76 6.66 36.03
C LYS A 49 7.62 6.17 35.12
N TYR A 50 6.57 6.96 34.97
CA TYR A 50 5.49 6.65 34.02
C TYR A 50 6.02 6.58 32.59
N PHE A 51 6.77 7.61 32.15
CA PHE A 51 7.32 7.66 30.79
C PHE A 51 8.47 6.68 30.56
N GLU A 52 9.25 6.36 31.59
CA GLU A 52 10.26 5.28 31.54
C GLU A 52 9.62 3.94 31.16
N ASN A 53 8.54 3.58 31.86
CA ASN A 53 7.80 2.35 31.62
C ASN A 53 7.12 2.35 30.23
N LEU A 54 6.51 3.47 29.86
CA LEU A 54 5.78 3.60 28.59
C LEU A 54 6.71 3.54 27.38
N PHE A 55 7.81 4.29 27.42
CA PHE A 55 8.77 4.37 26.31
C PHE A 55 9.78 3.21 26.30
N LYS A 56 9.81 2.41 27.36
CA LYS A 56 10.81 1.33 27.56
C LYS A 56 12.26 1.82 27.38
N VAL A 57 12.58 2.94 28.04
CA VAL A 57 13.91 3.57 28.01
C VAL A 57 14.41 3.86 29.41
N ALA A 58 15.72 4.09 29.55
CA ALA A 58 16.30 4.47 30.82
C ALA A 58 15.78 5.86 31.30
N ASN A 59 15.65 6.03 32.61
CA ASN A 59 15.17 7.27 33.24
C ASN A 59 15.92 8.52 32.76
N ILE A 60 17.23 8.42 32.55
CA ILE A 60 18.07 9.51 32.05
C ILE A 60 17.60 10.02 30.67
N THR A 61 17.06 9.14 29.83
CA THR A 61 16.52 9.51 28.51
C THR A 61 15.22 10.30 28.68
N VAL A 62 14.33 9.88 29.60
CA VAL A 62 13.10 10.60 29.92
C VAL A 62 13.43 11.99 30.48
N LEU A 63 14.37 12.06 31.41
CA LEU A 63 14.81 13.34 32.00
C LEU A 63 15.34 14.29 30.95
N ARG A 64 16.08 13.79 29.94
CA ARG A 64 16.59 14.59 28.85
C ARG A 64 15.46 15.10 27.97
N ILE A 65 14.51 14.26 27.59
CA ILE A 65 13.31 14.66 26.83
C ILE A 65 12.54 15.73 27.60
N ALA A 66 12.29 15.52 28.87
CA ALA A 66 11.59 16.49 29.70
C ALA A 66 12.38 17.82 29.86
N GLN A 67 13.70 17.75 29.91
CA GLN A 67 14.54 18.95 29.93
C GLN A 67 14.47 19.72 28.59
N ASP A 68 14.53 19.02 27.46
CA ASP A 68 14.40 19.60 26.15
C ASP A 68 13.06 20.32 25.98
N LEU A 69 11.97 19.68 26.44
CA LEU A 69 10.62 20.26 26.41
C LEU A 69 10.46 21.46 27.37
N ARG A 70 11.14 21.45 28.52
CA ARG A 70 11.18 22.62 29.43
C ARG A 70 11.96 23.78 28.85
N ASP A 71 13.11 23.52 28.24
CA ASP A 71 13.91 24.55 27.59
C ASP A 71 13.15 25.20 26.42
N LEU A 72 12.31 24.43 25.74
CA LEU A 72 11.35 24.90 24.74
C LEU A 72 10.11 25.56 25.35
N ASN A 73 10.00 25.65 26.68
CA ASN A 73 8.88 26.26 27.38
C ASN A 73 7.51 25.60 27.10
N LEU A 74 7.51 24.30 26.76
CA LEU A 74 6.32 23.53 26.42
C LEU A 74 5.70 22.80 27.61
N ILE A 75 6.53 22.39 28.57
CA ILE A 75 6.08 21.73 29.80
C ILE A 75 6.68 22.38 31.02
N GLU A 76 6.04 22.18 32.16
CA GLU A 76 6.57 22.49 33.50
C GLU A 76 6.42 21.28 34.40
N THR A 77 7.05 21.35 35.57
CA THR A 77 6.92 20.30 36.61
C THR A 77 6.12 20.86 37.77
N LYS A 78 4.91 20.33 37.99
CA LYS A 78 4.05 20.67 39.15
C LYS A 78 3.84 19.40 39.99
N HIS A 79 4.08 19.46 41.29
CA HIS A 79 3.86 18.36 42.24
C HIS A 79 4.54 17.03 41.78
N GLN A 80 5.77 17.12 41.31
CA GLN A 80 6.57 15.98 40.77
C GLN A 80 5.96 15.32 39.52
N GLN A 81 5.08 16.01 38.82
CA GLN A 81 4.50 15.57 37.56
C GLN A 81 4.83 16.55 36.44
N TYR A 82 4.95 16.04 35.24
CA TYR A 82 5.03 16.88 34.05
C TYR A 82 3.63 17.33 33.67
N VAL A 83 3.47 18.60 33.36
CA VAL A 83 2.21 19.19 32.89
C VAL A 83 2.51 20.12 31.73
N LEU A 84 1.58 20.25 30.81
CA LEU A 84 1.68 21.25 29.76
C LEU A 84 1.64 22.66 30.35
N LYS A 85 2.40 23.57 29.76
CA LYS A 85 2.39 24.94 30.14
C LYS A 85 1.15 25.64 29.57
N GLU A 86 0.43 26.42 30.41
CA GLU A 86 -0.72 27.20 29.99
C GLU A 86 -0.31 28.32 29.03
N GLY A 87 -1.16 28.62 28.04
CA GLY A 87 -0.97 29.74 27.10
C GLY A 87 -0.10 29.42 25.88
N PHE A 88 0.15 28.17 25.60
CA PHE A 88 0.78 27.75 24.33
C PHE A 88 -0.32 27.46 23.30
N ASP A 89 -0.69 28.46 22.51
CA ASP A 89 -1.74 28.36 21.48
C ASP A 89 -1.27 27.77 20.15
N GLU A 90 0.06 27.57 20.02
CA GLU A 90 0.69 27.11 18.76
C GLU A 90 0.89 25.58 18.71
N TRP A 91 0.09 24.82 19.49
CA TRP A 91 0.10 23.35 19.45
C TRP A 91 -0.08 22.81 18.04
N ASP A 92 -0.89 23.50 17.24
CA ASP A 92 -1.16 23.16 15.85
C ASP A 92 0.10 23.18 14.98
N GLU A 93 1.09 24.01 15.26
CA GLU A 93 2.35 24.04 14.50
C GLU A 93 3.26 22.85 14.79
N ILE A 94 3.29 22.35 16.04
CA ILE A 94 4.11 21.22 16.45
C ILE A 94 3.52 19.91 15.91
N PHE A 95 2.19 19.79 15.97
CA PHE A 95 1.46 18.59 15.54
C PHE A 95 0.97 18.67 14.10
N ASP A 96 0.89 19.87 13.52
CA ASP A 96 0.11 20.13 12.31
C ASP A 96 0.75 19.57 11.05
N LYS A 97 2.07 19.63 10.89
CA LYS A 97 2.72 19.18 9.65
C LYS A 97 2.67 17.66 9.51
N ASP A 98 2.91 16.93 10.60
CA ASP A 98 2.81 15.46 10.60
C ASP A 98 1.36 15.01 10.69
N ALA A 99 0.50 15.70 11.46
CA ALA A 99 -0.92 15.39 11.55
C ALA A 99 -1.64 15.61 10.22
N LYS A 100 -1.37 16.70 9.48
CA LYS A 100 -1.96 16.92 8.14
C LYS A 100 -1.59 15.82 7.16
N ASN A 101 -0.31 15.43 7.12
CA ASN A 101 0.14 14.33 6.27
C ASN A 101 -0.48 12.98 6.69
N GLN A 102 -0.59 12.71 7.97
CA GLN A 102 -1.25 11.51 8.49
C GLN A 102 -2.75 11.47 8.14
N ILE A 103 -3.44 12.60 8.19
CA ILE A 103 -4.85 12.71 7.82
C ILE A 103 -5.04 12.44 6.32
N VAL A 104 -4.20 13.03 5.46
CA VAL A 104 -4.22 12.78 4.02
C VAL A 104 -3.98 11.29 3.73
N LEU A 105 -2.98 10.71 4.41
CA LEU A 105 -2.65 9.30 4.27
C LEU A 105 -3.82 8.40 4.71
N ILE A 106 -4.42 8.67 5.87
CA ILE A 106 -5.54 7.87 6.38
C ILE A 106 -6.79 8.01 5.51
N ALA A 107 -7.09 9.21 5.03
CA ALA A 107 -8.20 9.42 4.10
C ALA A 107 -7.96 8.68 2.78
N GLY A 108 -6.73 8.72 2.27
CA GLY A 108 -6.32 7.97 1.08
C GLY A 108 -6.46 6.47 1.28
N ILE A 109 -5.93 5.93 2.38
CA ILE A 109 -6.04 4.50 2.72
C ILE A 109 -7.51 4.11 2.89
N LYS A 110 -8.31 4.89 3.64
CA LYS A 110 -9.75 4.62 3.82
C LYS A 110 -10.49 4.60 2.49
N GLY A 111 -10.16 5.51 1.56
CA GLY A 111 -10.69 5.52 0.20
C GLY A 111 -10.30 4.27 -0.59
N LEU A 112 -9.02 3.88 -0.57
CA LEU A 112 -8.54 2.67 -1.23
C LEU A 112 -9.19 1.41 -0.66
N LEU A 113 -9.49 1.37 0.63
CA LEU A 113 -10.09 0.23 1.29
C LEU A 113 -11.59 0.07 1.02
N GLN A 114 -12.28 1.09 0.47
CA GLN A 114 -13.67 0.99 0.06
C GLN A 114 -13.91 -0.08 -1.03
N GLN A 115 -12.91 -0.41 -1.83
CA GLN A 115 -12.99 -1.52 -2.79
C GLN A 115 -13.20 -2.90 -2.14
N TYR A 116 -12.86 -3.03 -0.86
CA TYR A 116 -13.04 -4.27 -0.07
C TYR A 116 -14.35 -4.30 0.71
N LYS A 117 -15.19 -3.25 0.59
CA LYS A 117 -16.50 -3.22 1.24
C LYS A 117 -17.31 -4.46 0.85
N ASP A 118 -18.00 -5.04 1.83
CA ASP A 118 -18.77 -6.28 1.68
C ASP A 118 -17.90 -7.55 1.54
N THR A 119 -16.63 -7.50 1.96
CA THR A 119 -15.73 -8.66 2.02
C THR A 119 -15.30 -8.95 3.47
N PRO A 120 -14.86 -10.19 3.79
CA PRO A 120 -14.35 -10.53 5.13
C PRO A 120 -13.13 -9.70 5.57
N LEU A 121 -12.42 -9.08 4.63
CA LEU A 121 -11.29 -8.19 4.89
C LEU A 121 -11.74 -6.85 5.49
N PHE A 122 -12.90 -6.33 5.07
CA PHE A 122 -13.34 -4.99 5.44
C PHE A 122 -13.70 -4.87 6.93
N ASP A 123 -14.34 -5.85 7.50
CA ASP A 123 -14.73 -5.84 8.91
C ASP A 123 -13.54 -5.72 9.86
N ASN A 124 -12.43 -6.36 9.52
CA ASN A 124 -11.19 -6.27 10.30
C ASN A 124 -10.50 -4.91 10.12
N ILE A 125 -10.55 -4.35 8.93
CA ILE A 125 -9.99 -3.04 8.60
C ILE A 125 -10.77 -1.93 9.31
N GLU A 126 -12.09 -1.99 9.33
CA GLU A 126 -12.94 -1.01 10.04
C GLU A 126 -12.62 -0.96 11.54
N LYS A 127 -12.42 -2.13 12.17
CA LYS A 127 -11.98 -2.22 13.58
C LYS A 127 -10.63 -1.55 13.81
N LEU A 128 -9.68 -1.70 12.89
CA LEU A 128 -8.37 -1.03 12.98
C LEU A 128 -8.50 0.48 12.86
N PHE A 129 -9.33 0.99 11.93
CA PHE A 129 -9.58 2.43 11.82
C PHE A 129 -10.25 3.02 13.06
N TYR A 130 -11.19 2.30 13.67
CA TYR A 130 -11.82 2.71 14.93
C TYR A 130 -10.80 2.94 16.07
N LEU A 131 -9.67 2.23 16.05
CA LEU A 131 -8.59 2.42 17.03
C LEU A 131 -7.77 3.69 16.77
N PHE A 132 -7.72 4.18 15.54
CA PHE A 132 -6.93 5.35 15.14
C PHE A 132 -7.74 6.64 14.98
N GLU A 133 -9.02 6.55 14.59
CA GLU A 133 -9.90 7.70 14.34
C GLU A 133 -10.03 8.69 15.53
N PRO A 134 -10.20 8.26 16.79
CA PRO A 134 -10.37 9.19 17.89
C PRO A 134 -9.17 10.08 18.17
N LYS A 135 -7.97 9.63 17.84
CA LYS A 135 -6.71 10.37 18.04
C LYS A 135 -6.51 11.46 17.00
N ILE A 136 -7.11 11.32 15.83
CA ILE A 136 -6.90 12.15 14.65
C ILE A 136 -8.08 13.10 14.40
N ALA A 137 -9.30 12.65 14.68
CA ALA A 137 -10.53 13.41 14.42
C ALA A 137 -10.65 14.70 15.25
N LYS A 138 -9.99 14.78 16.42
CA LYS A 138 -9.99 15.99 17.26
C LYS A 138 -9.10 17.13 16.70
N SER A 139 -8.25 16.87 15.72
CA SER A 139 -7.20 17.80 15.32
C SER A 139 -7.41 18.50 13.98
N SER A 140 -8.40 18.16 13.15
CA SER A 140 -8.60 18.92 11.92
C SER A 140 -9.98 18.77 11.28
N GLY A 141 -10.55 19.88 10.82
CA GLY A 141 -11.72 19.94 9.95
C GLY A 141 -11.51 19.36 8.54
N LEU A 142 -10.31 18.83 8.21
CA LEU A 142 -10.00 18.21 6.92
C LEU A 142 -10.67 16.84 6.73
N LEU A 143 -10.76 16.02 7.78
CA LEU A 143 -11.46 14.72 7.73
C LEU A 143 -12.97 14.88 7.59
N SER A 144 -13.55 15.94 8.20
CA SER A 144 -14.98 16.22 8.11
C SER A 144 -15.39 16.87 6.79
N SER A 145 -14.46 17.38 5.98
CA SER A 145 -14.75 18.22 4.82
C SER A 145 -14.86 17.47 3.49
N ALA A 146 -14.68 16.16 3.46
CA ALA A 146 -14.66 15.35 2.22
C ALA A 146 -13.75 15.93 1.10
N ARG A 147 -12.70 16.70 1.48
CA ARG A 147 -11.80 17.34 0.52
C ARG A 147 -10.75 16.41 -0.06
N ILE A 148 -10.59 15.22 0.53
CA ILE A 148 -9.70 14.17 0.06
C ILE A 148 -10.56 12.97 -0.28
N ALA A 149 -10.57 12.58 -1.54
CA ALA A 149 -11.34 11.45 -2.04
C ALA A 149 -10.48 10.57 -2.93
N VAL A 150 -10.65 9.27 -2.80
CA VAL A 150 -10.21 8.29 -3.77
C VAL A 150 -11.42 7.95 -4.63
N PRO A 151 -11.35 8.08 -5.96
CA PRO A 151 -12.45 7.69 -6.84
C PRO A 151 -12.84 6.23 -6.60
N PRO A 152 -14.12 5.87 -6.79
CA PRO A 152 -14.56 4.49 -6.65
C PRO A 152 -13.72 3.55 -7.52
N GLN A 153 -13.21 2.49 -6.91
CA GLN A 153 -12.48 1.41 -7.58
C GLN A 153 -13.40 0.22 -7.83
N MET A 154 -12.99 -0.71 -8.71
CA MET A 154 -13.68 -1.98 -8.88
C MET A 154 -13.71 -2.72 -7.55
N LYS A 155 -14.92 -3.11 -7.11
CA LYS A 155 -15.09 -3.84 -5.86
C LYS A 155 -14.57 -5.27 -5.99
N PHE A 156 -13.90 -5.73 -4.94
CA PHE A 156 -13.59 -7.14 -4.80
C PHE A 156 -14.84 -7.92 -4.42
N ASN A 157 -14.98 -9.10 -5.03
CA ASN A 157 -15.94 -10.10 -4.63
C ASN A 157 -15.18 -11.31 -4.11
N ILE A 158 -15.50 -11.78 -2.91
CA ILE A 158 -14.79 -12.88 -2.26
C ILE A 158 -15.81 -13.87 -1.73
N LYS A 159 -15.79 -15.11 -2.24
CA LYS A 159 -16.54 -16.22 -1.68
C LYS A 159 -15.92 -16.62 -0.34
N GLU A 160 -16.57 -16.28 0.76
CA GLU A 160 -16.09 -16.44 2.14
C GLU A 160 -15.57 -17.87 2.41
N ASN A 161 -16.35 -18.89 2.04
CA ASN A 161 -15.96 -20.29 2.25
C ASN A 161 -14.63 -20.66 1.53
N ASN A 162 -14.40 -20.14 0.33
CA ASN A 162 -13.15 -20.38 -0.40
C ASN A 162 -11.99 -19.64 0.27
N TRP A 163 -12.24 -18.40 0.67
CA TRP A 163 -11.29 -17.54 1.37
C TRP A 163 -10.78 -18.22 2.66
N ASP A 164 -11.69 -18.60 3.55
CA ASP A 164 -11.34 -19.22 4.83
C ASP A 164 -10.55 -20.51 4.67
N LYS A 165 -10.93 -21.37 3.72
CA LYS A 165 -10.21 -22.63 3.48
C LYS A 165 -8.82 -22.40 2.93
N ILE A 166 -8.65 -21.44 2.02
CA ILE A 166 -7.34 -21.09 1.46
C ILE A 166 -6.44 -20.52 2.55
N LEU A 167 -6.95 -19.57 3.36
CA LEU A 167 -6.16 -19.00 4.46
C LEU A 167 -5.70 -20.06 5.45
N ARG A 168 -6.61 -20.95 5.88
CA ARG A 168 -6.24 -22.05 6.80
C ARG A 168 -5.20 -23.00 6.20
N ALA A 169 -5.30 -23.29 4.90
CA ALA A 169 -4.33 -24.14 4.23
C ALA A 169 -2.95 -23.46 4.17
N MET A 170 -2.92 -22.15 3.89
CA MET A 170 -1.68 -21.36 3.89
C MET A 170 -1.05 -21.26 5.28
N GLU A 171 -1.85 -20.98 6.30
CA GLU A 171 -1.40 -20.90 7.69
C GLU A 171 -0.73 -22.22 8.17
N GLN A 172 -1.23 -23.36 7.69
CA GLN A 172 -0.76 -24.69 8.06
C GLN A 172 0.23 -25.29 7.05
N ASN A 173 0.61 -24.55 5.99
CA ASN A 173 1.41 -25.04 4.87
C ASN A 173 0.87 -26.35 4.27
N LYS A 174 -0.47 -26.48 4.18
CA LYS A 174 -1.12 -27.69 3.66
C LYS A 174 -1.58 -27.53 2.23
N LYS A 175 -1.42 -28.60 1.46
CA LYS A 175 -1.95 -28.68 0.11
C LYS A 175 -3.48 -28.65 0.13
N ILE A 176 -4.07 -28.13 -0.94
CA ILE A 176 -5.51 -28.17 -1.18
C ILE A 176 -5.85 -29.01 -2.40
N LYS A 177 -7.00 -29.69 -2.36
CA LYS A 177 -7.62 -30.31 -3.54
C LYS A 177 -8.89 -29.57 -3.90
N ALA A 178 -9.01 -29.15 -5.17
CA ALA A 178 -10.16 -28.41 -5.65
C ALA A 178 -10.36 -28.59 -7.16
N ARG A 179 -11.60 -28.40 -7.64
CA ARG A 179 -11.88 -28.14 -9.05
C ARG A 179 -11.74 -26.65 -9.32
N TYR A 180 -11.21 -26.30 -10.49
CA TYR A 180 -11.16 -24.91 -10.94
C TYR A 180 -12.07 -24.75 -12.16
N VAL A 181 -13.21 -24.12 -11.96
CA VAL A 181 -14.29 -23.98 -12.95
C VAL A 181 -14.21 -22.59 -13.56
N ALA A 182 -13.87 -22.54 -14.84
CA ALA A 182 -13.74 -21.28 -15.58
C ALA A 182 -14.57 -21.34 -16.87
N PRO A 183 -15.36 -20.30 -17.19
CA PRO A 183 -16.26 -20.30 -18.35
C PRO A 183 -15.55 -20.52 -19.69
N TRP A 184 -14.27 -20.13 -19.78
CA TRP A 184 -13.44 -20.30 -20.99
C TRP A 184 -12.76 -21.68 -21.09
N TYR A 185 -12.92 -22.54 -20.09
CA TYR A 185 -12.41 -23.89 -20.15
C TYR A 185 -13.41 -24.80 -20.84
N LYS A 186 -12.90 -25.78 -21.59
CA LYS A 186 -13.73 -26.90 -22.04
C LYS A 186 -14.28 -27.66 -20.80
N PRO A 187 -15.47 -28.25 -20.90
CA PRO A 187 -16.09 -28.97 -19.77
C PRO A 187 -15.14 -29.96 -19.09
N GLU A 188 -14.36 -30.71 -19.87
CA GLU A 188 -13.44 -31.74 -19.37
C GLU A 188 -12.35 -31.12 -18.46
N LYS A 189 -11.92 -29.88 -18.71
CA LYS A 189 -10.95 -29.17 -17.85
C LYS A 189 -11.55 -28.71 -16.54
N ASN A 190 -12.84 -28.41 -16.50
CA ASN A 190 -13.54 -28.00 -15.29
C ASN A 190 -13.72 -29.16 -14.32
N GLU A 191 -13.78 -30.42 -14.81
CA GLU A 191 -13.90 -31.61 -13.98
C GLU A 191 -12.58 -32.09 -13.36
N ILE A 192 -11.44 -31.54 -13.81
CA ILE A 192 -10.13 -31.93 -13.27
C ILE A 192 -9.98 -31.47 -11.84
N GLN A 193 -9.85 -32.43 -10.91
CA GLN A 193 -9.43 -32.15 -9.55
C GLN A 193 -7.92 -31.87 -9.51
N ARG A 194 -7.55 -30.72 -8.96
CA ARG A 194 -6.15 -30.26 -8.88
C ARG A 194 -5.67 -30.29 -7.45
N THR A 195 -4.47 -30.82 -7.25
CA THR A 195 -3.75 -30.61 -5.99
C THR A 195 -2.85 -29.39 -6.14
N LEU A 196 -3.04 -28.42 -5.25
CA LEU A 196 -2.35 -27.13 -5.28
C LEU A 196 -1.61 -26.87 -3.97
N TRP A 197 -0.47 -26.21 -4.08
CA TRP A 197 0.30 -25.68 -2.95
C TRP A 197 0.05 -24.17 -2.89
N PRO A 198 -0.78 -23.70 -1.96
CA PRO A 198 -1.18 -22.27 -1.90
C PRO A 198 -0.03 -21.42 -1.37
N TYR A 199 0.62 -20.64 -2.24
CA TYR A 199 1.78 -19.84 -1.88
C TYR A 199 1.41 -18.44 -1.39
N GLN A 200 0.64 -17.70 -2.18
CA GLN A 200 0.34 -16.30 -1.88
C GLN A 200 -1.01 -15.85 -2.44
N ILE A 201 -1.67 -14.95 -1.73
CA ILE A 201 -2.86 -14.24 -2.21
C ILE A 201 -2.43 -12.93 -2.83
N LEU A 202 -2.98 -12.62 -4.00
CA LEU A 202 -2.74 -11.41 -4.74
C LEU A 202 -4.06 -10.69 -5.00
N LEU A 203 -4.06 -9.38 -4.79
CA LEU A 203 -5.19 -8.49 -5.01
C LEU A 203 -4.89 -7.64 -6.24
N ASP A 204 -5.63 -7.84 -7.33
CA ASP A 204 -5.40 -7.12 -8.58
C ASP A 204 -6.72 -6.78 -9.29
N ASN A 205 -6.96 -5.51 -9.53
CA ASN A 205 -8.09 -4.99 -10.30
C ASN A 205 -9.45 -5.61 -9.93
N GLY A 206 -9.79 -5.61 -8.64
CA GLY A 206 -11.08 -6.12 -8.13
C GLY A 206 -11.18 -7.65 -8.08
N THR A 207 -10.12 -8.38 -8.44
CA THR A 207 -10.08 -9.84 -8.38
C THR A 207 -9.04 -10.32 -7.37
N VAL A 208 -9.41 -11.33 -6.59
CA VAL A 208 -8.50 -11.99 -5.66
C VAL A 208 -7.96 -13.26 -6.31
N TYR A 209 -6.65 -13.33 -6.43
CA TYR A 209 -5.96 -14.47 -7.00
C TYR A 209 -5.21 -15.26 -5.93
N LEU A 210 -5.21 -16.56 -6.06
CA LEU A 210 -4.28 -17.46 -5.41
C LEU A 210 -3.12 -17.76 -6.36
N PHE A 211 -1.90 -17.41 -5.98
CA PHE A 211 -0.70 -17.91 -6.62
C PHE A 211 -0.33 -19.24 -5.99
N ALA A 212 -0.32 -20.28 -6.78
CA ALA A 212 -0.13 -21.64 -6.28
C ALA A 212 0.64 -22.52 -7.27
N HIS A 213 1.46 -23.43 -6.75
CA HIS A 213 2.02 -24.52 -7.53
C HIS A 213 0.94 -25.59 -7.81
N SER A 214 0.83 -26.02 -9.03
CA SER A 214 -0.09 -27.07 -9.44
C SER A 214 0.68 -28.37 -9.69
N GLU A 215 0.43 -29.42 -8.90
CA GLU A 215 1.04 -30.74 -9.15
C GLU A 215 0.65 -31.30 -10.51
N HIS A 216 -0.59 -31.04 -10.96
CA HIS A 216 -1.07 -31.51 -12.25
C HIS A 216 -0.28 -30.94 -13.44
N TYR A 217 0.18 -29.69 -13.33
CA TYR A 217 0.92 -29.00 -14.41
C TYR A 217 2.42 -28.88 -14.14
N GLY A 218 2.89 -29.20 -12.92
CA GLY A 218 4.29 -29.09 -12.51
C GLY A 218 4.84 -27.66 -12.47
N LYS A 219 3.97 -26.64 -12.35
CA LYS A 219 4.36 -25.23 -12.30
C LYS A 219 3.32 -24.36 -11.61
N GLU A 220 3.70 -23.12 -11.34
CA GLU A 220 2.84 -22.15 -10.68
C GLU A 220 1.88 -21.44 -11.63
N TYR A 221 0.70 -21.14 -11.12
CA TYR A 221 -0.36 -20.40 -11.81
C TYR A 221 -1.07 -19.43 -10.86
N LEU A 222 -1.72 -18.44 -11.48
CA LEU A 222 -2.70 -17.59 -10.81
C LEU A 222 -4.10 -18.17 -11.00
N TYR A 223 -4.79 -18.37 -9.89
CA TYR A 223 -6.16 -18.86 -9.84
C TYR A 223 -7.07 -17.80 -9.20
N ASP A 224 -8.12 -17.38 -9.88
CA ASP A 224 -9.19 -16.61 -9.25
C ASP A 224 -9.87 -17.47 -8.18
N ILE A 225 -9.80 -17.04 -6.91
CA ILE A 225 -10.29 -17.83 -5.79
C ILE A 225 -11.80 -18.12 -5.85
N ASN A 226 -12.57 -17.28 -6.54
CA ASN A 226 -14.01 -17.45 -6.68
C ASN A 226 -14.40 -18.56 -7.66
N LYS A 227 -13.45 -19.03 -8.47
CA LYS A 227 -13.65 -20.11 -9.45
C LYS A 227 -13.32 -21.50 -8.91
N PHE A 228 -12.86 -21.57 -7.67
CA PHE A 228 -12.71 -22.87 -7.03
C PHE A 228 -14.02 -23.44 -6.55
N GLU A 229 -14.17 -24.74 -6.72
CA GLU A 229 -15.25 -25.56 -6.19
C GLU A 229 -14.70 -26.76 -5.44
N GLY A 230 -15.39 -27.13 -4.35
CA GLY A 230 -15.08 -28.33 -3.57
C GLY A 230 -13.70 -28.30 -2.92
N ILE A 231 -13.24 -27.14 -2.41
CA ILE A 231 -11.93 -27.03 -1.74
C ILE A 231 -11.89 -27.93 -0.52
N THR A 232 -10.90 -28.84 -0.50
CA THR A 232 -10.57 -29.71 0.64
C THR A 232 -9.12 -29.50 1.02
N ILE A 233 -8.85 -29.20 2.29
CA ILE A 233 -7.50 -29.14 2.84
C ILE A 233 -7.03 -30.57 3.07
N THR A 234 -5.86 -30.92 2.55
CA THR A 234 -5.28 -32.24 2.71
C THR A 234 -4.45 -32.35 4.00
N ASN A 235 -4.01 -33.55 4.35
CA ASN A 235 -3.04 -33.75 5.42
C ASN A 235 -1.58 -33.59 4.94
N GLU A 236 -1.38 -33.45 3.63
CA GLU A 236 -0.05 -33.29 3.03
C GLU A 236 0.41 -31.86 3.17
N GLU A 237 1.64 -31.70 3.63
CA GLU A 237 2.31 -30.40 3.74
C GLU A 237 3.14 -30.10 2.50
N PHE A 238 3.47 -28.83 2.31
CA PHE A 238 4.42 -28.36 1.30
C PHE A 238 5.40 -27.37 1.92
N GLU A 239 6.56 -27.25 1.34
CA GLU A 239 7.54 -26.25 1.73
C GLU A 239 7.42 -25.02 0.85
N LEU A 240 7.24 -23.85 1.45
CA LEU A 240 7.32 -22.58 0.74
C LEU A 240 8.81 -22.30 0.50
N PRO A 241 9.25 -21.99 -0.75
CA PRO A 241 10.63 -21.60 -1.00
C PRO A 241 11.05 -20.45 -0.08
N GLU A 242 12.23 -20.54 0.57
CA GLU A 242 12.71 -19.54 1.54
C GLU A 242 12.76 -18.12 0.94
N ASP A 243 13.11 -18.01 -0.35
CA ASP A 243 13.18 -16.74 -1.08
C ASP A 243 11.89 -16.36 -1.79
N PHE A 244 10.78 -16.99 -1.46
CA PHE A 244 9.54 -16.74 -2.18
C PHE A 244 9.07 -15.30 -1.98
N ASP A 245 9.07 -14.55 -3.07
CA ASP A 245 8.54 -13.20 -3.17
C ASP A 245 7.95 -13.02 -4.56
N PHE A 246 6.62 -12.87 -4.62
CA PHE A 246 5.94 -12.69 -5.90
C PHE A 246 6.41 -11.44 -6.65
N THR A 247 6.79 -10.37 -5.95
CA THR A 247 7.25 -9.13 -6.58
C THR A 247 8.54 -9.33 -7.37
N LYS A 248 9.43 -10.22 -6.91
CA LYS A 248 10.64 -10.61 -7.65
C LYS A 248 10.33 -11.32 -8.97
N ARG A 249 9.18 -12.03 -9.05
CA ARG A 249 8.75 -12.68 -10.29
C ARG A 249 8.31 -11.68 -11.35
N CYS A 250 7.89 -10.49 -10.97
CA CYS A 250 7.54 -9.44 -11.91
C CYS A 250 8.78 -8.83 -12.60
N LYS A 251 10.00 -9.12 -12.12
CA LYS A 251 11.29 -8.74 -12.75
C LYS A 251 11.31 -7.25 -13.14
N GLY A 252 10.89 -6.39 -12.21
CA GLY A 252 10.83 -4.94 -12.41
C GLY A 252 9.58 -4.42 -13.14
N GLY A 253 8.71 -5.29 -13.66
CA GLY A 253 7.42 -4.88 -14.25
C GLY A 253 6.41 -4.46 -13.18
N ARG A 254 5.60 -3.43 -13.46
CA ARG A 254 4.68 -2.77 -12.52
C ARG A 254 3.22 -2.80 -12.96
N LEU A 255 2.85 -3.73 -13.84
CA LEU A 255 1.53 -3.78 -14.49
C LEU A 255 0.57 -4.81 -13.86
N GLY A 256 0.72 -5.15 -12.58
CA GLY A 256 -0.19 -6.05 -11.86
C GLY A 256 0.31 -7.49 -11.74
N ALA A 257 -0.62 -8.42 -11.45
CA ALA A 257 -0.27 -9.77 -11.01
C ALA A 257 0.15 -10.75 -12.13
N PHE A 258 -0.22 -10.50 -13.38
CA PHE A 258 0.04 -11.43 -14.48
C PHE A 258 1.46 -11.31 -14.99
N SER A 259 2.29 -12.33 -14.74
CA SER A 259 3.67 -12.43 -15.20
C SER A 259 3.96 -13.77 -15.85
N SER A 260 5.02 -13.82 -16.64
CA SER A 260 5.58 -15.03 -17.23
C SER A 260 7.05 -15.17 -16.87
N ASP A 261 7.65 -16.33 -17.16
CA ASP A 261 9.08 -16.52 -16.90
C ASP A 261 9.97 -15.77 -17.91
N LYS A 262 9.42 -15.41 -19.07
CA LYS A 262 10.13 -14.74 -20.15
C LYS A 262 10.03 -13.21 -20.01
N VAL A 263 11.18 -12.56 -19.89
CA VAL A 263 11.28 -11.10 -20.02
C VAL A 263 11.42 -10.76 -21.50
N GLU A 264 10.60 -9.84 -21.97
CA GLU A 264 10.66 -9.30 -23.34
C GLU A 264 10.97 -7.80 -23.28
N LYS A 265 11.65 -7.29 -24.30
CA LYS A 265 11.90 -5.86 -24.47
C LYS A 265 10.81 -5.27 -25.32
N TYR A 266 10.24 -4.18 -24.85
CA TYR A 266 9.14 -3.47 -25.51
C TYR A 266 9.61 -2.13 -26.04
N GLU A 267 9.14 -1.79 -27.25
CA GLU A 267 9.22 -0.45 -27.84
C GLU A 267 7.82 -0.08 -28.29
N ILE A 268 7.33 1.07 -27.83
CA ILE A 268 5.98 1.53 -28.12
C ILE A 268 6.08 3.00 -28.45
N GLU A 269 5.64 3.37 -29.65
CA GLU A 269 5.44 4.75 -30.06
C GLU A 269 4.14 5.24 -29.44
N VAL A 270 4.18 6.38 -28.76
CA VAL A 270 3.03 6.99 -28.09
C VAL A 270 2.91 8.44 -28.49
N SER A 271 1.69 8.84 -28.93
CA SER A 271 1.44 10.11 -29.60
C SER A 271 0.40 10.96 -28.86
N GLY A 272 0.47 12.26 -29.08
CA GLY A 272 -0.50 13.23 -28.60
C GLY A 272 -0.68 13.22 -27.08
N PHE A 273 -1.91 13.34 -26.58
CA PHE A 273 -2.17 13.38 -25.14
C PHE A 273 -1.61 12.16 -24.37
N ALA A 274 -1.60 10.99 -24.99
CA ALA A 274 -1.07 9.78 -24.37
C ALA A 274 0.45 9.90 -24.06
N SER A 275 1.21 10.66 -24.85
CA SER A 275 2.66 10.86 -24.64
C SER A 275 2.94 11.62 -23.35
N TYR A 276 2.15 12.62 -23.01
CA TYR A 276 2.25 13.36 -21.75
C TYR A 276 1.89 12.45 -20.58
N TRP A 277 0.77 11.70 -20.69
CA TRP A 277 0.34 10.81 -19.63
C TRP A 277 1.36 9.71 -19.31
N ILE A 278 1.98 9.10 -20.35
CA ILE A 278 2.92 7.98 -20.13
C ILE A 278 4.20 8.42 -19.42
N LYS A 279 4.64 9.68 -19.63
CA LYS A 279 5.84 10.22 -19.00
C LYS A 279 5.70 10.33 -17.47
N ASP A 280 4.48 10.52 -16.98
CA ASP A 280 4.15 10.62 -15.56
C ASP A 280 3.99 9.25 -14.89
N HIS A 281 4.02 8.14 -15.65
CA HIS A 281 3.75 6.81 -15.14
C HIS A 281 4.94 5.86 -15.34
N LYS A 282 5.18 5.04 -14.32
CA LYS A 282 6.26 4.06 -14.35
C LYS A 282 5.73 2.65 -14.52
N TRP A 283 5.99 2.02 -15.68
CA TRP A 283 5.52 0.69 -16.04
C TRP A 283 6.56 -0.42 -15.77
N ALA A 284 7.86 -0.03 -15.76
CA ALA A 284 8.96 -0.91 -15.41
C ALA A 284 10.13 -0.11 -14.82
N ASP A 285 11.02 -0.80 -14.13
CA ASP A 285 12.14 -0.13 -13.44
C ASP A 285 13.18 0.44 -14.41
N ASP A 286 13.36 -0.18 -15.57
CA ASP A 286 14.31 0.18 -16.64
C ASP A 286 13.70 1.06 -17.74
N GLN A 287 12.52 1.64 -17.51
CA GLN A 287 11.81 2.47 -18.47
C GLN A 287 12.63 3.68 -18.91
N THR A 288 12.71 3.88 -20.22
CA THR A 288 13.37 5.04 -20.86
C THR A 288 12.47 5.64 -21.94
N PHE A 289 12.70 6.92 -22.26
CA PHE A 289 11.98 7.63 -23.31
C PHE A 289 12.95 8.17 -24.35
N GLU A 290 12.53 8.16 -25.61
CA GLU A 290 13.15 8.85 -26.73
C GLU A 290 12.12 9.80 -27.34
N GLU A 291 12.39 11.09 -27.26
CA GLU A 291 11.54 12.12 -27.85
C GLU A 291 11.69 12.08 -29.38
N LEU A 292 10.60 11.98 -30.11
CA LEU A 292 10.57 12.08 -31.58
C LEU A 292 10.29 13.53 -32.00
N ASP A 293 9.34 14.18 -31.33
CA ASP A 293 8.97 15.58 -31.46
C ASP A 293 8.27 16.08 -30.17
N GLU A 294 7.51 17.20 -30.25
CA GLU A 294 6.86 17.79 -29.07
C GLU A 294 5.76 16.90 -28.47
N GLU A 295 5.07 16.08 -29.29
CA GLU A 295 3.91 15.29 -28.90
C GLU A 295 4.13 13.77 -28.98
N ASP A 296 5.22 13.31 -29.63
CA ASP A 296 5.46 11.91 -29.90
C ASP A 296 6.71 11.40 -29.18
N VAL A 297 6.62 10.21 -28.58
CA VAL A 297 7.70 9.60 -27.81
C VAL A 297 7.74 8.09 -28.04
N ILE A 298 8.94 7.51 -28.07
CA ILE A 298 9.10 6.06 -27.95
C ILE A 298 9.44 5.73 -26.51
N ILE A 299 8.60 4.91 -25.88
CA ILE A 299 8.90 4.30 -24.59
C ILE A 299 9.57 2.94 -24.80
N ARG A 300 10.67 2.68 -24.08
CA ARG A 300 11.36 1.40 -24.03
C ARG A 300 11.45 0.87 -22.62
N PHE A 301 11.16 -0.39 -22.42
CA PHE A 301 11.27 -1.05 -21.13
C PHE A 301 11.30 -2.58 -21.30
N SER A 302 11.71 -3.28 -20.23
CA SER A 302 11.66 -4.74 -20.15
C SER A 302 10.54 -5.19 -19.21
N SER A 303 9.78 -6.21 -19.59
CA SER A 303 8.76 -6.79 -18.73
C SER A 303 8.49 -8.25 -19.04
N CYS A 304 8.15 -9.02 -18.01
CA CYS A 304 7.60 -10.37 -18.14
C CYS A 304 6.05 -10.39 -18.17
N GLN A 305 5.40 -9.22 -18.22
CA GLN A 305 3.96 -9.04 -18.09
C GLN A 305 3.28 -8.82 -19.44
N PHE A 306 3.57 -9.64 -20.44
CA PHE A 306 3.14 -9.50 -21.84
C PHE A 306 1.65 -9.17 -21.98
N ALA A 307 0.76 -9.91 -21.28
CA ALA A 307 -0.68 -9.70 -21.38
C ALA A 307 -1.08 -8.28 -20.90
N LYS A 308 -0.44 -7.79 -19.84
CA LYS A 308 -0.70 -6.45 -19.29
C LYS A 308 -0.13 -5.35 -20.17
N VAL A 309 1.03 -5.56 -20.78
CA VAL A 309 1.57 -4.63 -21.77
C VAL A 309 0.63 -4.53 -22.97
N LYS A 310 0.12 -5.66 -23.49
CA LYS A 310 -0.87 -5.66 -24.58
C LYS A 310 -2.15 -4.89 -24.20
N GLU A 311 -2.70 -5.16 -23.02
CA GLU A 311 -3.87 -4.46 -22.47
C GLU A 311 -3.65 -2.95 -22.39
N LEU A 312 -2.48 -2.54 -21.90
CA LEU A 312 -2.11 -1.13 -21.76
C LEU A 312 -2.02 -0.42 -23.13
N VAL A 313 -1.34 -1.04 -24.10
CA VAL A 313 -1.25 -0.48 -25.48
C VAL A 313 -2.64 -0.33 -26.09
N LEU A 314 -3.51 -1.32 -25.92
CA LEU A 314 -4.89 -1.25 -26.44
C LEU A 314 -5.72 -0.18 -25.72
N SER A 315 -5.48 0.05 -24.43
CA SER A 315 -6.19 1.07 -23.63
C SER A 315 -5.88 2.50 -24.05
N LEU A 316 -4.71 2.74 -24.66
CA LEU A 316 -4.31 4.04 -25.20
C LEU A 316 -4.92 4.33 -26.59
N GLY A 317 -5.64 3.37 -27.15
CA GLY A 317 -6.35 3.53 -28.44
C GLY A 317 -5.42 3.88 -29.59
N SER A 318 -5.79 4.92 -30.36
CA SER A 318 -4.97 5.41 -31.48
C SER A 318 -3.69 6.14 -31.05
N GLY A 319 -3.56 6.47 -29.76
CA GLY A 319 -2.38 7.16 -29.22
C GLY A 319 -1.20 6.23 -28.94
N ALA A 320 -1.29 4.93 -29.22
CA ALA A 320 -0.18 3.99 -29.02
C ALA A 320 -0.05 2.99 -30.15
N LYS A 321 1.20 2.75 -30.57
CA LYS A 321 1.54 1.79 -31.63
C LYS A 321 2.75 0.98 -31.18
N PRO A 322 2.61 -0.33 -30.96
CA PRO A 322 3.74 -1.17 -30.60
C PRO A 322 4.70 -1.35 -31.78
N LEU A 323 5.99 -1.20 -31.54
CA LEU A 323 7.07 -1.40 -32.51
C LEU A 323 7.80 -2.73 -32.26
N ALA A 324 7.95 -3.12 -31.00
CA ALA A 324 8.57 -4.38 -30.58
C ALA A 324 7.97 -4.89 -29.24
N PRO A 325 8.02 -6.20 -29.00
CA PRO A 325 8.48 -7.29 -29.87
C PRO A 325 7.45 -7.62 -30.97
N GLU A 326 7.89 -8.31 -32.01
CA GLU A 326 7.04 -8.71 -33.15
C GLU A 326 5.74 -9.43 -32.72
N ARG A 327 5.83 -10.25 -31.70
CA ARG A 327 4.66 -10.90 -31.07
C ARG A 327 3.61 -9.89 -30.62
N LEU A 328 4.02 -8.81 -29.96
CA LEU A 328 3.09 -7.76 -29.51
C LEU A 328 2.46 -7.04 -30.68
N VAL A 329 3.27 -6.70 -31.70
CA VAL A 329 2.79 -6.04 -32.93
C VAL A 329 1.74 -6.90 -33.63
N ASN A 330 1.99 -8.20 -33.77
CA ASN A 330 1.08 -9.12 -34.45
C ASN A 330 -0.24 -9.30 -33.66
N GLU A 331 -0.17 -9.47 -32.34
CA GLU A 331 -1.37 -9.57 -31.52
C GLU A 331 -2.18 -8.25 -31.49
N TRP A 332 -1.50 -7.13 -31.41
CA TRP A 332 -2.15 -5.82 -31.47
C TRP A 332 -2.89 -5.61 -32.82
N LYS A 333 -2.22 -5.90 -33.95
CA LYS A 333 -2.85 -5.83 -35.28
C LYS A 333 -4.09 -6.70 -35.37
N LYS A 334 -4.03 -7.92 -34.83
CA LYS A 334 -5.18 -8.83 -34.80
C LYS A 334 -6.36 -8.25 -34.02
N GLU A 335 -6.11 -7.67 -32.83
CA GLU A 335 -7.17 -7.06 -32.03
C GLU A 335 -7.78 -5.83 -32.73
N VAL A 336 -6.94 -4.95 -33.27
CA VAL A 336 -7.39 -3.76 -34.01
C VAL A 336 -8.23 -4.15 -35.24
N THR A 337 -7.81 -5.17 -35.99
CA THR A 337 -8.58 -5.70 -37.11
C THR A 337 -9.95 -6.22 -36.66
N ALA A 338 -9.97 -7.01 -35.58
CA ALA A 338 -11.24 -7.51 -35.03
C ALA A 338 -12.16 -6.39 -34.53
N MET A 339 -11.62 -5.32 -33.92
CA MET A 339 -12.39 -4.13 -33.53
C MET A 339 -12.99 -3.45 -34.77
N PHE A 340 -12.22 -3.29 -35.84
CA PHE A 340 -12.68 -2.70 -37.09
C PHE A 340 -13.79 -3.54 -37.74
N GLU A 341 -13.64 -4.85 -37.78
CA GLU A 341 -14.67 -5.76 -38.30
C GLU A 341 -15.97 -5.69 -37.49
N ASN A 342 -15.87 -5.60 -36.16
CA ASN A 342 -17.04 -5.48 -35.28
C ASN A 342 -17.77 -4.15 -35.49
N MET A 343 -17.07 -3.08 -35.82
CA MET A 343 -17.68 -1.77 -36.15
C MET A 343 -18.53 -1.82 -37.40
N ASN A 344 -18.21 -2.69 -38.35
CA ASN A 344 -18.86 -2.82 -39.63
C ASN A 344 -19.95 -3.93 -39.67
N ARG A 345 -20.26 -4.54 -38.56
CA ARG A 345 -21.36 -5.50 -38.36
C ARG A 345 -22.62 -4.80 -37.85
#